data_4f7f4e048d9c2480f27bbae294e7bb6d
#
_entry.id   4f7f4e048d9c2480f27bbae294e7bb6d
#
_cell.length_a   1.000
_cell.length_b   1.000
_cell.length_c   1.000
_cell.angle_alpha   90.00
_cell.angle_beta   90.00
_cell.angle_gamma   90.00
#
_symmetry.space_group_name_H-M   'P 1'
#
loop_
_entity.id
_entity.type
_entity.pdbx_description
1 polymer ?
#
loop_
_entity_poly.entity_id
_entity_poly.type
_entity_poly.pdbx_seq_one_letter_code
_entity_poly.pdbx_strand_id
1 'polypeptide(L)'
;MPSQPNPNPKQGRAESAGLFGGAALLVVAGTVLAWQFVQPAPPSRITIAAGGESGAYYRYAQQYRDILARSGITLDVLVTNGSVENLALLAGAAGAADVALIQGGVADEAQRKGLSGLGSLFYEPVWLLGPKGRPEVPLNARGGQRIGIGPEESGTRFVALKMLGDNGIGP
;
A
#
# COMPACT_ATOMS: atom_id res chain seq x y z
N MET A 1 19.61 3.16 -81.59
CA MET A 1 19.46 2.86 -80.13
C MET A 1 19.14 4.14 -79.41
N PRO A 2 17.98 4.31 -78.73
CA PRO A 2 17.69 5.50 -77.99
C PRO A 2 18.46 5.45 -76.65
N SER A 3 19.20 6.53 -76.35
CA SER A 3 19.92 6.72 -75.11
C SER A 3 18.94 6.85 -73.90
N GLN A 4 19.09 6.01 -72.90
CA GLN A 4 18.34 6.11 -71.64
C GLN A 4 18.70 7.40 -70.89
N PRO A 5 17.74 8.13 -70.35
CA PRO A 5 18.00 9.33 -69.58
C PRO A 5 18.72 8.95 -68.26
N ASN A 6 19.86 9.62 -67.99
CA ASN A 6 20.65 9.46 -66.78
C ASN A 6 19.86 10.00 -65.57
N PRO A 7 19.57 9.19 -64.52
CA PRO A 7 18.78 9.66 -63.41
C PRO A 7 19.50 10.80 -62.66
N ASN A 8 18.78 11.88 -62.46
CA ASN A 8 19.30 13.08 -61.82
C ASN A 8 19.67 12.78 -60.34
N PRO A 9 20.95 12.89 -59.94
CA PRO A 9 21.41 12.47 -58.61
C PRO A 9 20.80 13.29 -57.45
N LYS A 10 20.20 14.44 -57.76
CA LYS A 10 19.47 15.26 -56.76
C LYS A 10 18.07 14.73 -56.42
N GLN A 11 17.40 14.08 -57.38
CA GLN A 11 16.08 13.45 -57.14
C GLN A 11 16.19 12.20 -56.24
N GLY A 12 17.18 11.34 -56.49
CA GLY A 12 17.38 10.17 -55.65
C GLY A 12 17.75 10.49 -54.20
N ARG A 13 18.44 11.60 -53.96
CA ARG A 13 18.76 12.06 -52.59
C ARG A 13 17.52 12.60 -51.85
N ALA A 14 16.66 13.33 -52.55
CA ALA A 14 15.44 13.86 -51.94
C ALA A 14 14.43 12.74 -51.60
N GLU A 15 14.28 11.75 -52.48
CA GLU A 15 13.45 10.58 -52.26
C GLU A 15 13.95 9.72 -51.09
N SER A 16 15.26 9.48 -51.04
CA SER A 16 15.87 8.76 -49.91
C SER A 16 15.74 9.51 -48.59
N ALA A 17 15.92 10.82 -48.57
CA ALA A 17 15.76 11.65 -47.38
C ALA A 17 14.31 11.62 -46.88
N GLY A 18 13.32 11.63 -47.79
CA GLY A 18 11.90 11.50 -47.42
C GLY A 18 11.57 10.13 -46.82
N LEU A 19 12.13 9.07 -47.40
CA LEU A 19 11.91 7.68 -46.93
C LEU A 19 12.55 7.45 -45.55
N PHE A 20 13.80 7.87 -45.36
CA PHE A 20 14.48 7.77 -44.07
C PHE A 20 13.89 8.69 -43.01
N GLY A 21 13.44 9.91 -43.39
CA GLY A 21 12.75 10.82 -42.52
C GLY A 21 11.43 10.27 -42.03
N GLY A 22 10.63 9.69 -42.94
CA GLY A 22 9.38 9.05 -42.60
C GLY A 22 9.55 7.81 -41.69
N ALA A 23 10.56 6.97 -42.00
CA ALA A 23 10.87 5.81 -41.16
C ALA A 23 11.33 6.22 -39.75
N ALA A 24 12.20 7.24 -39.65
CA ALA A 24 12.65 7.77 -38.36
C ALA A 24 11.47 8.32 -37.52
N LEU A 25 10.55 9.04 -38.18
CA LEU A 25 9.37 9.58 -37.51
C LEU A 25 8.43 8.49 -36.99
N LEU A 26 8.25 7.40 -37.75
CA LEU A 26 7.46 6.24 -37.32
C LEU A 26 8.13 5.52 -36.12
N VAL A 27 9.46 5.38 -36.13
CA VAL A 27 10.19 4.78 -35.01
C VAL A 27 10.05 5.63 -33.76
N VAL A 28 10.22 6.96 -33.87
CA VAL A 28 10.04 7.88 -32.75
C VAL A 28 8.60 7.84 -32.21
N ALA A 29 7.60 7.91 -33.10
CA ALA A 29 6.20 7.83 -32.71
C ALA A 29 5.89 6.48 -32.03
N GLY A 30 6.38 5.37 -32.58
CA GLY A 30 6.22 4.04 -31.99
C GLY A 30 6.89 3.94 -30.60
N THR A 31 8.07 4.53 -30.44
CA THR A 31 8.78 4.55 -29.15
C THR A 31 8.04 5.40 -28.11
N VAL A 32 7.53 6.56 -28.49
CA VAL A 32 6.72 7.43 -27.59
C VAL A 32 5.41 6.75 -27.20
N LEU A 33 4.75 6.09 -28.12
CA LEU A 33 3.54 5.31 -27.83
C LEU A 33 3.88 4.12 -26.90
N ALA A 34 4.93 3.38 -27.20
CA ALA A 34 5.35 2.25 -26.35
C ALA A 34 5.70 2.71 -24.93
N TRP A 35 6.31 3.88 -24.78
CA TRP A 35 6.64 4.43 -23.45
C TRP A 35 5.41 4.64 -22.57
N GLN A 36 4.25 4.98 -23.14
CA GLN A 36 3.01 5.13 -22.37
C GLN A 36 2.49 3.81 -21.77
N PHE A 37 2.93 2.68 -22.33
CA PHE A 37 2.55 1.35 -21.84
C PHE A 37 3.64 0.70 -20.97
N VAL A 38 4.82 1.31 -20.87
CA VAL A 38 5.87 0.83 -19.96
C VAL A 38 5.55 1.29 -18.55
N GLN A 39 5.16 0.34 -17.71
CA GLN A 39 5.02 0.62 -16.28
C GLN A 39 6.39 0.99 -15.71
N PRO A 40 6.49 2.04 -14.88
CA PRO A 40 7.74 2.37 -14.21
C PRO A 40 8.21 1.16 -13.41
N ALA A 41 9.52 0.97 -13.34
CA ALA A 41 10.09 -0.08 -12.52
C ALA A 41 9.59 0.08 -11.07
N PRO A 42 9.28 -1.02 -10.36
CA PRO A 42 8.86 -0.95 -8.98
C PRO A 42 9.90 -0.19 -8.15
N PRO A 43 9.48 0.58 -7.15
CA PRO A 43 10.40 1.32 -6.31
C PRO A 43 11.39 0.36 -5.64
N SER A 44 12.65 0.75 -5.59
CA SER A 44 13.70 -0.05 -4.92
C SER A 44 13.66 0.08 -3.39
N ARG A 45 12.87 1.01 -2.87
CA ARG A 45 12.67 1.27 -1.43
C ARG A 45 11.19 1.52 -1.16
N ILE A 46 10.68 0.88 -0.12
CA ILE A 46 9.29 0.96 0.34
C ILE A 46 9.32 1.13 1.85
N THR A 47 8.44 1.97 2.38
CA THR A 47 8.26 2.17 3.83
C THR A 47 6.93 1.55 4.26
N ILE A 48 6.96 0.67 5.27
CA ILE A 48 5.77 0.04 5.85
C ILE A 48 5.54 0.48 7.28
N ALA A 49 4.34 1.00 7.58
CA ALA A 49 3.88 1.24 8.94
C ALA A 49 3.33 -0.06 9.53
N ALA A 50 3.94 -0.52 10.63
CA ALA A 50 3.67 -1.85 11.19
C ALA A 50 2.93 -1.79 12.53
N GLY A 51 3.63 -1.46 13.60
CA GLY A 51 3.12 -1.46 14.96
C GLY A 51 4.27 -1.59 15.95
N GLY A 52 3.97 -1.81 17.21
CA GLY A 52 5.00 -1.99 18.24
C GLY A 52 5.87 -3.22 17.99
N GLU A 53 7.14 -3.15 18.38
CA GLU A 53 8.15 -4.21 18.12
C GLU A 53 7.75 -5.59 18.64
N SER A 54 7.01 -5.65 19.75
CA SER A 54 6.49 -6.90 20.30
C SER A 54 5.24 -7.44 19.59
N GLY A 55 4.66 -6.66 18.67
CA GLY A 55 3.41 -6.95 17.99
C GLY A 55 3.55 -7.94 16.82
N ALA A 56 2.43 -8.50 16.40
CA ALA A 56 2.37 -9.40 15.25
C ALA A 56 2.71 -8.67 13.95
N TYR A 57 2.20 -7.46 13.75
CA TYR A 57 2.43 -6.66 12.56
C TYR A 57 3.92 -6.39 12.33
N TYR A 58 4.64 -5.99 13.37
CA TYR A 58 6.08 -5.77 13.26
C TYR A 58 6.83 -7.04 12.86
N ARG A 59 6.49 -8.18 13.45
CA ARG A 59 7.09 -9.48 13.08
C ARG A 59 6.82 -9.84 11.62
N TYR A 60 5.62 -9.65 11.13
CA TYR A 60 5.29 -9.87 9.72
C TYR A 60 6.04 -8.90 8.80
N ALA A 61 6.11 -7.64 9.16
CA ALA A 61 6.85 -6.64 8.39
C ALA A 61 8.35 -6.99 8.29
N GLN A 62 8.96 -7.53 9.35
CA GLN A 62 10.34 -8.02 9.32
C GLN A 62 10.50 -9.21 8.35
N GLN A 63 9.54 -10.13 8.32
CA GLN A 63 9.57 -11.25 7.36
C GLN A 63 9.43 -10.74 5.92
N TYR A 64 8.56 -9.78 5.67
CA TYR A 64 8.45 -9.14 4.35
C TYR A 64 9.75 -8.44 3.95
N ARG A 65 10.43 -7.78 4.88
CA ARG A 65 11.72 -7.16 4.62
C ARG A 65 12.74 -8.18 4.10
N ASP A 66 12.81 -9.33 4.74
CA ASP A 66 13.77 -10.38 4.37
C ASP A 66 13.42 -11.02 3.01
N ILE A 67 12.12 -11.12 2.68
CA ILE A 67 11.64 -11.63 1.39
C ILE A 67 11.92 -10.63 0.28
N LEU A 68 11.56 -9.37 0.47
CA LEU A 68 11.71 -8.31 -0.53
C LEU A 68 13.19 -8.00 -0.83
N ALA A 69 14.06 -8.12 0.16
CA ALA A 69 15.50 -7.96 -0.02
C ALA A 69 16.08 -8.93 -1.07
N ARG A 70 15.53 -10.15 -1.18
CA ARG A 70 15.93 -11.13 -2.21
C ARG A 70 15.59 -10.68 -3.63
N SER A 71 14.61 -9.78 -3.76
CA SER A 71 14.19 -9.16 -5.03
C SER A 71 14.81 -7.77 -5.24
N GLY A 72 15.79 -7.38 -4.42
CA GLY A 72 16.47 -6.08 -4.54
C GLY A 72 15.65 -4.90 -4.01
N ILE A 73 14.56 -5.14 -3.25
CA ILE A 73 13.72 -4.10 -2.66
C ILE A 73 14.08 -3.93 -1.19
N THR A 74 14.39 -2.72 -0.78
CA THR A 74 14.61 -2.36 0.61
C THR A 74 13.26 -2.01 1.25
N LEU A 75 12.88 -2.70 2.34
CA LEU A 75 11.70 -2.38 3.13
C LEU A 75 12.11 -1.72 4.45
N ASP A 76 11.76 -0.45 4.61
CA ASP A 76 11.92 0.28 5.87
C ASP A 76 10.69 0.04 6.75
N VAL A 77 10.89 -0.53 7.93
CA VAL A 77 9.79 -0.88 8.86
C VAL A 77 9.68 0.18 9.94
N LEU A 78 8.58 0.93 9.94
CA LEU A 78 8.27 1.92 10.97
C LEU A 78 7.62 1.24 12.18
N VAL A 79 8.17 1.52 13.35
CA VAL A 79 7.54 1.18 14.64
C VAL A 79 6.49 2.24 14.94
N THR A 80 5.28 1.80 15.25
CA THR A 80 4.13 2.67 15.51
C THR A 80 3.31 2.16 16.69
N ASN A 81 2.33 2.94 17.14
CA ASN A 81 1.38 2.53 18.18
C ASN A 81 0.28 1.57 17.64
N GLY A 82 0.16 1.44 16.32
CA GLY A 82 -0.76 0.49 15.69
C GLY A 82 -1.63 1.08 14.58
N SER A 83 -2.78 0.46 14.35
CA SER A 83 -3.57 0.65 13.13
C SER A 83 -4.07 2.08 12.88
N VAL A 84 -4.36 2.85 13.94
CA VAL A 84 -4.85 4.23 13.80
C VAL A 84 -3.72 5.13 13.31
N GLU A 85 -2.55 5.03 13.95
CA GLU A 85 -1.35 5.75 13.51
C GLU A 85 -0.90 5.29 12.11
N ASN A 86 -0.92 3.98 11.85
CA ASN A 86 -0.57 3.43 10.55
C ASN A 86 -1.42 4.01 9.41
N LEU A 87 -2.73 4.15 9.65
CA LEU A 87 -3.66 4.75 8.71
C LEU A 87 -3.34 6.24 8.49
N ALA A 88 -3.01 6.97 9.54
CA ALA A 88 -2.65 8.38 9.45
C ALA A 88 -1.35 8.59 8.66
N LEU A 89 -0.33 7.74 8.86
CA LEU A 89 0.92 7.78 8.11
C LEU A 89 0.73 7.46 6.62
N LEU A 90 -0.17 6.54 6.30
CA LEU A 90 -0.48 6.15 4.92
C LEU A 90 -1.32 7.22 4.20
N ALA A 91 -2.32 7.82 4.87
CA ALA A 91 -3.22 8.80 4.30
C ALA A 91 -2.68 10.24 4.34
N GLY A 92 -1.60 10.48 5.07
CA GLY A 92 -1.02 11.81 5.27
C GLY A 92 -0.43 12.41 4.00
N ALA A 93 -0.57 13.73 3.84
CA ALA A 93 -0.06 14.48 2.68
C ALA A 93 1.46 14.35 2.46
N ALA A 94 2.21 13.93 3.46
CA ALA A 94 3.67 13.75 3.40
C ALA A 94 4.10 12.34 2.97
N GLY A 95 3.15 11.38 2.80
CA GLY A 95 3.50 10.01 2.38
C GLY A 95 4.56 9.37 3.28
N ALA A 96 4.39 9.43 4.60
CA ALA A 96 5.37 8.89 5.54
C ALA A 96 5.46 7.36 5.49
N ALA A 97 4.43 6.70 4.94
CA ALA A 97 4.43 5.27 4.66
C ALA A 97 3.81 5.00 3.27
N ASP A 98 4.39 4.07 2.53
CA ASP A 98 3.87 3.59 1.24
C ASP A 98 2.84 2.47 1.43
N VAL A 99 3.02 1.68 2.50
CA VAL A 99 2.17 0.54 2.86
C VAL A 99 1.92 0.54 4.36
N ALA A 100 0.78 0.03 4.79
CA ALA A 100 0.45 -0.07 6.21
C ALA A 100 -0.29 -1.38 6.54
N LEU A 101 0.00 -1.93 7.71
CA LEU A 101 -0.78 -3.02 8.29
C LEU A 101 -1.87 -2.43 9.19
N ILE A 102 -3.12 -2.71 8.86
CA ILE A 102 -4.27 -2.08 9.50
C ILE A 102 -5.27 -3.18 9.91
N GLN A 103 -5.71 -3.13 11.16
CA GLN A 103 -6.74 -4.02 11.68
C GLN A 103 -8.09 -3.74 11.00
N GLY A 104 -8.82 -4.80 10.69
CA GLY A 104 -10.14 -4.68 10.09
C GLY A 104 -11.10 -3.83 10.94
N GLY A 105 -11.85 -2.95 10.29
CA GLY A 105 -12.82 -2.07 10.93
C GLY A 105 -12.29 -0.76 11.49
N VAL A 106 -10.98 -0.52 11.49
CA VAL A 106 -10.38 0.75 11.96
C VAL A 106 -10.62 1.88 10.97
N ALA A 107 -10.45 1.63 9.67
CA ALA A 107 -10.66 2.64 8.65
C ALA A 107 -12.14 2.75 8.25
N ASP A 108 -12.71 3.94 8.33
CA ASP A 108 -14.03 4.25 7.78
C ASP A 108 -13.97 4.43 6.24
N GLU A 109 -15.12 4.66 5.62
CA GLU A 109 -15.22 4.81 4.17
C GLU A 109 -14.49 6.06 3.65
N ALA A 110 -14.54 7.17 4.38
CA ALA A 110 -13.87 8.41 4.01
C ALA A 110 -12.34 8.26 4.08
N GLN A 111 -11.85 7.61 5.14
CA GLN A 111 -10.43 7.34 5.34
C GLN A 111 -9.85 6.36 4.31
N ARG A 112 -10.68 5.45 3.77
CA ARG A 112 -10.27 4.51 2.70
C ARG A 112 -10.25 5.14 1.31
N LYS A 113 -10.81 6.34 1.14
CA LYS A 113 -10.84 7.02 -0.14
C LYS A 113 -9.42 7.35 -0.61
N GLY A 114 -9.07 6.84 -1.77
CA GLY A 114 -7.71 7.00 -2.33
C GLY A 114 -6.70 5.94 -1.88
N LEU A 115 -7.10 5.01 -1.00
CA LEU A 115 -6.28 3.87 -0.61
C LEU A 115 -6.72 2.61 -1.35
N SER A 116 -5.79 1.70 -1.60
CA SER A 116 -6.04 0.39 -2.20
C SER A 116 -5.75 -0.71 -1.19
N GLY A 117 -6.71 -1.62 -1.00
CA GLY A 117 -6.49 -2.83 -0.20
C GLY A 117 -5.67 -3.85 -0.98
N LEU A 118 -4.50 -4.22 -0.49
CA LEU A 118 -3.63 -5.22 -1.12
C LEU A 118 -4.06 -6.66 -0.78
N GLY A 119 -4.78 -6.85 0.32
CA GLY A 119 -5.31 -8.14 0.74
C GLY A 119 -5.52 -8.24 2.24
N SER A 120 -6.16 -9.33 2.68
CA SER A 120 -6.28 -9.71 4.09
C SER A 120 -5.21 -10.75 4.40
N LEU A 121 -4.43 -10.53 5.46
CA LEU A 121 -3.29 -11.39 5.81
C LEU A 121 -3.70 -12.53 6.75
N PHE A 122 -4.49 -12.20 7.77
CA PHE A 122 -4.96 -13.16 8.78
C PHE A 122 -6.17 -12.62 9.53
N TYR A 123 -6.87 -13.51 10.23
CA TYR A 123 -7.96 -13.13 11.13
C TYR A 123 -7.40 -12.66 12.47
N GLU A 124 -7.94 -11.56 13.00
CA GLU A 124 -7.62 -11.03 14.32
C GLU A 124 -8.84 -11.18 15.25
N PRO A 125 -8.96 -12.31 15.94
CA PRO A 125 -10.05 -12.49 16.89
C PRO A 125 -9.88 -11.54 18.09
N VAL A 126 -10.97 -10.93 18.54
CA VAL A 126 -10.97 -10.14 19.75
C VAL A 126 -11.23 -11.07 20.94
N TRP A 127 -10.30 -11.10 21.86
CA TRP A 127 -10.41 -11.87 23.09
C TRP A 127 -10.74 -10.95 24.27
N LEU A 128 -11.82 -11.27 24.98
CA LEU A 128 -12.11 -10.65 26.27
C LEU A 128 -11.69 -11.63 27.37
N LEU A 129 -10.64 -11.29 28.10
CA LEU A 129 -10.08 -12.11 29.16
C LEU A 129 -10.43 -11.52 30.53
N GLY A 130 -10.79 -12.37 31.46
CA GLY A 130 -11.08 -12.01 32.83
C GLY A 130 -10.30 -12.86 33.84
N PRO A 131 -10.31 -12.47 35.13
CA PRO A 131 -9.69 -13.27 36.19
C PRO A 131 -10.28 -14.68 36.26
N LYS A 132 -9.42 -15.68 36.48
CA LYS A 132 -9.82 -17.09 36.62
C LYS A 132 -10.84 -17.25 37.76
N GLY A 133 -11.87 -18.07 37.52
CA GLY A 133 -12.90 -18.39 38.53
C GLY A 133 -14.07 -17.39 38.62
N ARG A 134 -14.09 -16.36 37.76
CA ARG A 134 -15.29 -15.53 37.63
C ARG A 134 -16.22 -16.14 36.59
N PRO A 135 -17.57 -16.06 36.81
CA PRO A 135 -18.53 -16.56 35.83
C PRO A 135 -18.42 -15.77 34.53
N GLU A 136 -18.67 -16.45 33.43
CA GLU A 136 -18.84 -15.81 32.12
C GLU A 136 -20.13 -15.00 32.15
N VAL A 137 -20.02 -13.70 32.02
CA VAL A 137 -21.17 -12.79 31.92
C VAL A 137 -21.11 -12.02 30.61
N PRO A 138 -22.23 -11.67 30.01
CA PRO A 138 -22.29 -10.84 28.81
C PRO A 138 -21.55 -9.51 29.00
N LEU A 139 -21.08 -8.94 27.91
CA LEU A 139 -20.30 -7.70 27.95
C LEU A 139 -21.11 -6.54 28.61
N ASN A 140 -22.38 -6.43 28.27
CA ASN A 140 -23.31 -5.42 28.83
C ASN A 140 -23.52 -5.52 30.35
N ALA A 141 -23.27 -6.68 30.95
CA ALA A 141 -23.35 -6.88 32.40
C ALA A 141 -22.06 -6.49 33.15
N ARG A 142 -21.07 -5.93 32.45
CA ARG A 142 -19.75 -5.56 33.01
C ARG A 142 -19.61 -4.08 33.33
N GLY A 143 -20.71 -3.34 33.37
CA GLY A 143 -20.70 -1.93 33.77
C GLY A 143 -20.05 -1.71 35.14
N GLY A 144 -19.27 -0.61 35.27
CA GLY A 144 -18.51 -0.28 36.46
C GLY A 144 -17.22 -1.09 36.68
N GLN A 145 -16.82 -2.00 35.76
CA GLN A 145 -15.58 -2.73 35.83
C GLN A 145 -14.49 -1.99 35.03
N ARG A 146 -13.24 -2.07 35.49
CA ARG A 146 -12.10 -1.59 34.73
C ARG A 146 -11.72 -2.61 33.65
N ILE A 147 -11.70 -2.15 32.41
CA ILE A 147 -11.35 -2.97 31.24
C ILE A 147 -10.10 -2.40 30.61
N GLY A 148 -9.08 -3.25 30.41
CA GLY A 148 -7.88 -2.88 29.65
C GLY A 148 -8.20 -2.95 28.15
N ILE A 149 -8.11 -1.81 27.45
CA ILE A 149 -8.51 -1.70 26.03
C ILE A 149 -7.33 -1.42 25.10
N GLY A 150 -6.11 -1.45 25.60
CA GLY A 150 -4.91 -1.18 24.82
C GLY A 150 -4.49 0.30 24.82
N PRO A 151 -3.30 0.59 24.28
CA PRO A 151 -2.76 1.94 24.20
C PRO A 151 -3.55 2.82 23.23
N GLU A 152 -3.36 4.13 23.31
CA GLU A 152 -3.88 5.08 22.34
C GLU A 152 -3.38 4.76 20.93
N GLU A 153 -4.15 5.15 19.92
CA GLU A 153 -3.85 4.92 18.50
C GLU A 153 -3.72 3.44 18.07
N SER A 154 -3.92 2.48 19.00
CA SER A 154 -3.95 1.06 18.66
C SER A 154 -5.30 0.65 18.05
N GLY A 155 -5.26 -0.28 17.11
CA GLY A 155 -6.47 -0.91 16.57
C GLY A 155 -7.29 -1.63 17.63
N THR A 156 -6.62 -2.25 18.62
CA THR A 156 -7.29 -2.92 19.76
C THR A 156 -8.14 -1.95 20.55
N ARG A 157 -7.62 -0.76 20.88
CA ARG A 157 -8.40 0.27 21.61
C ARG A 157 -9.60 0.72 20.79
N PHE A 158 -9.40 0.96 19.50
CA PHE A 158 -10.49 1.37 18.60
C PHE A 158 -11.62 0.35 18.59
N VAL A 159 -11.31 -0.92 18.36
CA VAL A 159 -12.29 -2.01 18.31
C VAL A 159 -12.94 -2.23 19.67
N ALA A 160 -12.17 -2.19 20.76
CA ALA A 160 -12.70 -2.33 22.11
C ALA A 160 -13.72 -1.23 22.46
N LEU A 161 -13.40 0.04 22.20
CA LEU A 161 -14.32 1.16 22.42
C LEU A 161 -15.59 1.02 21.58
N LYS A 162 -15.45 0.62 20.33
CA LYS A 162 -16.62 0.37 19.47
C LYS A 162 -17.49 -0.75 20.03
N MET A 163 -16.91 -1.89 20.41
CA MET A 163 -17.64 -3.01 21.00
C MET A 163 -18.34 -2.61 22.30
N LEU A 164 -17.68 -1.85 23.16
CA LEU A 164 -18.30 -1.35 24.40
C LEU A 164 -19.46 -0.43 24.09
N GLY A 165 -19.30 0.52 23.19
CA GLY A 165 -20.36 1.43 22.76
C GLY A 165 -21.59 0.71 22.16
N ASP A 166 -21.35 -0.27 21.28
CA ASP A 166 -22.40 -1.09 20.65
C ASP A 166 -23.19 -1.94 21.71
N ASN A 167 -22.59 -2.17 22.89
CA ASN A 167 -23.22 -2.86 24.03
C ASN A 167 -23.72 -1.89 25.12
N GLY A 168 -23.79 -0.59 24.84
CA GLY A 168 -24.32 0.42 25.78
C GLY A 168 -23.40 0.72 26.96
N ILE A 169 -22.12 0.41 26.87
CA ILE A 169 -21.10 0.69 27.88
C ILE A 169 -20.30 1.91 27.41
N GLY A 170 -20.54 3.05 28.04
CA GLY A 170 -19.74 4.25 27.83
C GLY A 170 -18.43 4.23 28.62
N PRO A 171 -17.47 5.12 28.26
CA PRO A 171 -16.25 5.34 29.03
C PRO A 171 -16.54 5.97 30.39
#